data_3861de024082a16b55ab5b59064b9d1e
#
_entry.id   3861de024082a16b55ab5b59064b9d1e
#
_cell.length_a   1.000
_cell.length_b   1.000
_cell.length_c   1.000
_cell.angle_alpha   90.00
_cell.angle_beta   90.00
_cell.angle_gamma   90.00
#
_symmetry.space_group_name_H-M   'P 1'
#
loop_
_entity.id
_entity.type
_entity.pdbx_description
1 polymer ?
#
loop_
_entity_poly.entity_id
_entity_poly.type
_entity_poly.pdbx_seq_one_letter_code
_entity_poly.pdbx_strand_id
1 'polypeptide(L)' 'MRELDLLFINFFKLHADKISQSELQTLSELLVYDDQSLFDFIFKDIKLGNSDHEKFIKKYLKKYEK' A
#
# COMPACT_ATOMS: atom_id res chain seq x y z
N MET A 1 4.97 11.34 4.62
CA MET A 1 3.57 11.70 4.92
C MET A 1 3.08 10.80 6.03
N ARG A 2 2.53 11.42 7.07
CA ARG A 2 2.24 10.71 8.31
C ARG A 2 1.19 9.62 8.18
N GLU A 3 0.14 9.91 7.44
CA GLU A 3 -0.95 8.94 7.26
C GLU A 3 -0.46 7.67 6.58
N LEU A 4 0.39 7.82 5.58
CA LEU A 4 0.95 6.66 4.89
C LEU A 4 1.88 5.88 5.81
N ASP A 5 2.69 6.56 6.60
CA ASP A 5 3.57 5.89 7.55
C ASP A 5 2.76 5.01 8.49
N LEU A 6 1.66 5.54 9.01
CA LEU A 6 0.81 4.79 9.92
C LEU A 6 0.19 3.58 9.23
N LEU A 7 -0.23 3.71 7.98
CA LEU A 7 -0.79 2.60 7.23
C LEU A 7 0.24 1.50 7.05
N PHE A 8 1.47 1.85 6.68
CA PHE A 8 2.51 0.86 6.49
C PHE A 8 2.91 0.20 7.80
N ILE A 9 2.99 0.96 8.88
CA ILE A 9 3.30 0.38 10.20
C ILE A 9 2.23 -0.63 10.59
N ASN A 10 0.96 -0.29 10.44
CA ASN A 10 -0.12 -1.20 10.75
C ASN A 10 -0.09 -2.44 9.87
N PHE A 11 0.18 -2.25 8.59
CA PHE A 11 0.30 -3.37 7.68
C PHE A 11 1.37 -4.34 8.14
N PHE A 12 2.55 -3.83 8.50
CA PHE A 12 3.63 -4.70 8.95
C PHE A 12 3.28 -5.42 10.24
N LYS A 13 2.64 -4.73 11.17
CA LYS A 13 2.24 -5.38 12.43
C LYS A 13 1.29 -6.54 12.20
N LEU A 14 0.38 -6.40 11.25
CA LEU A 14 -0.67 -7.41 11.05
C LEU A 14 -0.25 -8.51 10.11
N HIS A 15 0.63 -8.24 9.17
CA HIS A 15 0.87 -9.14 8.04
C HIS A 15 2.30 -9.58 7.84
N ALA A 16 3.25 -9.07 8.62
CA ALA A 16 4.68 -9.34 8.37
C ALA A 16 4.99 -10.84 8.30
N ASP A 17 4.34 -11.63 9.14
CA ASP A 17 4.60 -13.06 9.21
C ASP A 17 3.90 -13.84 8.10
N LYS A 18 3.01 -13.20 7.36
CA LYS A 18 2.13 -13.90 6.42
C LYS A 18 2.34 -13.50 4.97
N ILE A 19 3.26 -12.59 4.73
CA ILE A 19 3.50 -12.08 3.39
C ILE A 19 4.39 -13.06 2.63
N SER A 20 3.97 -13.41 1.41
CA SER A 20 4.77 -14.26 0.53
C SER A 20 5.91 -13.48 -0.09
N GLN A 21 6.85 -14.22 -0.70
CA GLN A 21 7.96 -13.60 -1.42
C GLN A 21 7.46 -12.68 -2.52
N SER A 22 6.44 -13.10 -3.27
CA SER A 22 5.93 -12.27 -4.36
C SER A 22 5.25 -11.01 -3.82
N GLU A 23 4.61 -11.09 -2.67
CA GLU A 23 4.01 -9.91 -2.08
C GLU A 23 5.06 -8.95 -1.53
N LEU A 24 6.16 -9.47 -1.01
CA LEU A 24 7.27 -8.62 -0.61
C LEU A 24 7.85 -7.88 -1.80
N GLN A 25 7.94 -8.55 -2.95
CA GLN A 25 8.40 -7.91 -4.17
C GLN A 25 7.46 -6.76 -4.54
N THR A 26 6.16 -6.99 -4.50
CA THR A 26 5.18 -5.94 -4.80
C THR A 26 5.32 -4.78 -3.83
N LEU A 27 5.48 -5.07 -2.55
CA LEU A 27 5.65 -4.02 -1.56
C LEU A 27 6.88 -3.17 -1.85
N SER A 28 7.99 -3.82 -2.23
CA SER A 28 9.19 -3.07 -2.62
C SER A 28 8.92 -2.14 -3.78
N GLU A 29 8.13 -2.59 -4.75
CA GLU A 29 7.78 -1.77 -5.90
C GLU A 29 6.92 -0.58 -5.50
N LEU A 30 6.06 -0.76 -4.51
CA LEU A 30 5.23 0.33 -4.03
C LEU A 30 6.06 1.45 -3.40
N LEU A 31 7.18 1.11 -2.79
CA LEU A 31 8.02 2.10 -2.14
C LEU A 31 8.74 3.02 -3.14
N VAL A 32 8.70 2.68 -4.43
CA VAL A 32 9.24 3.54 -5.48
C VAL A 32 8.32 4.74 -5.76
N TYR A 33 7.02 4.59 -5.52
CA TYR A 33 6.09 5.70 -5.70
C TYR A 33 6.38 6.80 -4.68
N ASP A 34 6.12 8.04 -5.07
CA ASP A 34 6.20 9.11 -4.08
C ASP A 34 4.97 9.10 -3.18
N ASP A 35 5.08 9.79 -2.06
CA ASP A 35 4.02 9.80 -1.06
C ASP A 35 2.71 10.34 -1.64
N GLN A 36 2.81 11.35 -2.49
CA GLN A 36 1.61 11.98 -3.04
C GLN A 36 0.82 11.01 -3.92
N SER A 37 1.52 10.22 -4.73
CA SER A 37 0.85 9.25 -5.60
C SER A 37 0.11 8.20 -4.79
N LEU A 38 0.74 7.67 -3.75
CA LEU A 38 0.10 6.67 -2.90
C LEU A 38 -1.07 7.28 -2.13
N PHE A 39 -0.88 8.47 -1.61
CA PHE A 39 -1.94 9.15 -0.88
C PHE A 39 -3.16 9.38 -1.78
N ASP A 40 -2.92 9.85 -3.01
CA ASP A 40 -4.00 10.12 -3.94
C ASP A 40 -4.78 8.87 -4.28
N PHE A 41 -4.09 7.74 -4.47
CA PHE A 41 -4.79 6.51 -4.74
C PHE A 41 -5.61 6.04 -3.53
N ILE A 42 -5.01 6.06 -2.35
CA ILE A 42 -5.66 5.53 -1.16
C ILE A 42 -6.83 6.41 -0.71
N PHE A 43 -6.64 7.71 -0.72
CA PHE A 43 -7.61 8.63 -0.13
C PHE A 43 -8.46 9.38 -1.13
N LYS A 44 -8.03 9.48 -2.38
CA LYS A 44 -8.74 10.25 -3.39
C LYS A 44 -9.14 9.44 -4.61
N ASP A 45 -8.84 8.15 -4.62
CA ASP A 45 -9.18 7.23 -5.72
C ASP A 45 -8.57 7.62 -7.06
N ILE A 46 -7.43 8.28 -7.03
CA ILE A 46 -6.70 8.60 -8.25
C ILE A 46 -5.82 7.40 -8.62
N LYS A 47 -5.97 6.88 -9.82
CA LYS A 47 -5.33 5.64 -10.22
C LYS A 47 -3.82 5.75 -10.29
N LEU A 48 -3.14 4.66 -9.91
CA LEU A 48 -1.68 4.58 -10.01
C LEU A 48 -1.19 4.23 -11.42
N GLY A 49 -2.02 3.55 -12.19
CA GLY A 49 -1.62 3.09 -13.51
C GLY A 49 -1.07 1.68 -13.55
N ASN A 50 -1.09 0.96 -12.43
CA ASN A 50 -0.64 -0.42 -12.35
C ASN A 50 -1.64 -1.22 -11.53
N SER A 51 -2.39 -2.11 -12.21
CA SER A 51 -3.48 -2.82 -11.55
C SER A 51 -3.00 -3.76 -10.46
N ASP A 52 -1.82 -4.37 -10.60
CA ASP A 52 -1.30 -5.25 -9.56
C ASP A 52 -0.99 -4.49 -8.29
N HIS A 53 -0.39 -3.32 -8.42
CA HIS A 53 -0.11 -2.47 -7.27
C HIS A 53 -1.39 -1.97 -6.63
N GLU A 54 -2.36 -1.60 -7.44
CA GLU A 54 -3.64 -1.13 -6.93
C GLU A 54 -4.37 -2.23 -6.17
N LYS A 55 -4.35 -3.46 -6.67
CA LYS A 55 -4.97 -4.58 -5.98
C LYS A 55 -4.31 -4.85 -4.64
N PHE A 56 -2.98 -4.78 -4.59
CA PHE A 56 -2.27 -4.99 -3.33
C PHE A 56 -2.69 -3.95 -2.30
N ILE A 57 -2.73 -2.70 -2.70
CA ILE A 57 -3.11 -1.62 -1.79
C ILE A 57 -4.54 -1.81 -1.30
N LYS A 58 -5.46 -2.13 -2.19
CA LYS A 58 -6.85 -2.36 -1.81
C LYS A 58 -6.98 -3.53 -0.83
N LYS A 59 -6.17 -4.55 -1.03
CA LYS A 59 -6.23 -5.74 -0.19
C LYS A 59 -5.69 -5.48 1.22
N TYR A 60 -4.61 -4.74 1.33
CA TYR A 60 -3.90 -4.60 2.60
C TYR A 60 -3.97 -3.23 3.23
N LEU A 61 -3.88 -2.19 2.43
CA LEU A 61 -3.74 -0.84 2.97
C LEU A 61 -5.04 -0.06 2.97
N LYS A 62 -5.78 -0.12 1.88
CA LYS A 62 -6.98 0.70 1.76
C LYS A 62 -8.11 0.23 2.67
N LYS A 63 -8.09 -1.03 3.07
CA LYS A 63 -9.12 -1.55 3.96
C LYS A 63 -9.06 -0.94 5.36
N TYR A 64 -7.97 -0.26 5.71
CA TYR A 64 -7.88 0.42 7.00
C TYR A 64 -8.43 1.82 6.97
N GLU A 65 -8.78 2.27 5.83
CA GLU A 65 -9.43 3.55 5.64
C GLU A 65 -10.92 3.40 5.91
N LYS A 66 -11.48 4.36 6.54
CA LYS A 66 -12.94 4.31 6.76
C LYS A 66 -13.68 5.28 5.85
#